data_51c171da6374ff11bcffc02ca18934a4
#
_entry.id   51c171da6374ff11bcffc02ca18934a4
#
_cell.length_a   1.000
_cell.length_b   1.000
_cell.length_c   1.000
_cell.angle_alpha   90.00
_cell.angle_beta   90.00
_cell.angle_gamma   90.00
#
_symmetry.space_group_name_H-M   'P 1'
#
loop_
_entity.id
_entity.type
_entity.pdbx_description
1 polymer ?
#
loop_
_entity_poly.entity_id
_entity_poly.type
_entity_poly.pdbx_seq_one_letter_code
_entity_poly.pdbx_strand_id
1 'polypeptide(L)'
;MDKLKVCLVNDSFPPEIDGVANAVTNYAAIINGELGAATVVTPSNPEADDAAFLFPVCRYPSLDTTKLVGYRAGLPFSPEIQNTLEDDGFDIIHSHCPISSTLLARLLRERIDVPLVMTYHTKFDIDIANAIRSRILQEEAKRLLVQNIAACDEVWTVSRGAGENLRSLGYEGDYIVMPNGVDFPRGRVEDSLIEQVTADYDLPAALPLFLFVGRMMWYKGIRIILDALAELKAAGEDFRMVFVGGGGDREEIIAYCQDLGLTDKVFFCPAIHDRNQIRAWYCRADLFLFPSTFDTNGLVVREAAACGLASVLIAGSCAAEDVTDGVSGFLIEENSAAMAARLRQLCGQRETMKQVGCQAQQQLYISWEEAVGRAYQRYGAVIDNYRRGLYPEHERLSDDFIRAMATSMELWDHHRDRQQARLRELRREYRELKEEMIHSRQRIKESIAQHLDRFL
;
A
#
# COMPACT_ATOMS: atom_id res chain seq x y z
N MET A 1 20.69 22.03 3.47
CA MET A 1 20.39 21.33 2.19
C MET A 1 19.42 22.19 1.42
N ASP A 2 19.62 22.36 0.14
CA ASP A 2 18.61 22.98 -0.71
C ASP A 2 17.35 22.14 -0.68
N LYS A 3 16.19 22.77 -0.77
CA LYS A 3 14.90 22.07 -0.76
C LYS A 3 14.77 21.27 -2.04
N LEU A 4 14.72 19.95 -1.94
CA LEU A 4 14.57 19.05 -3.09
C LEU A 4 13.11 19.01 -3.55
N LYS A 5 12.90 18.83 -4.85
CA LYS A 5 11.61 18.53 -5.46
C LYS A 5 11.57 17.05 -5.87
N VAL A 6 10.71 16.28 -5.22
CA VAL A 6 10.63 14.82 -5.32
C VAL A 6 9.40 14.41 -6.14
N CYS A 7 9.60 13.56 -7.15
CA CYS A 7 8.52 12.89 -7.87
C CYS A 7 8.23 11.55 -7.19
N LEU A 8 7.10 11.40 -6.51
CA LEU A 8 6.68 10.16 -5.86
C LEU A 8 5.71 9.42 -6.78
N VAL A 9 6.09 8.23 -7.26
CA VAL A 9 5.30 7.46 -8.23
C VAL A 9 4.79 6.18 -7.61
N ASN A 10 3.47 5.91 -7.70
CA ASN A 10 2.88 4.68 -7.18
C ASN A 10 1.67 4.23 -8.01
N ASP A 11 1.41 2.92 -8.08
CA ASP A 11 0.29 2.35 -8.84
C ASP A 11 -1.03 2.40 -8.07
N SER A 12 -1.02 2.52 -6.74
CA SER A 12 -2.19 2.70 -5.88
C SER A 12 -2.12 4.03 -5.13
N PHE A 13 -3.27 4.72 -5.04
CA PHE A 13 -3.38 5.96 -4.27
C PHE A 13 -4.86 6.20 -3.92
N PRO A 14 -5.20 6.93 -2.85
CA PRO A 14 -6.59 7.15 -2.50
C PRO A 14 -7.47 7.54 -3.70
N PRO A 15 -8.70 6.97 -3.79
CA PRO A 15 -9.47 6.29 -2.72
C PRO A 15 -9.08 4.83 -2.44
N GLU A 16 -8.15 4.24 -3.16
CA GLU A 16 -7.63 2.91 -2.85
C GLU A 16 -6.83 2.96 -1.55
N ILE A 17 -7.16 2.05 -0.61
CA ILE A 17 -6.56 2.01 0.73
C ILE A 17 -5.70 0.77 0.86
N ASP A 18 -4.39 0.97 0.82
CA ASP A 18 -3.39 -0.07 1.11
C ASP A 18 -2.16 0.53 1.84
N GLY A 19 -1.26 -0.34 2.28
CA GLY A 19 -0.08 0.08 3.02
C GLY A 19 0.90 0.93 2.20
N VAL A 20 0.94 0.76 0.88
CA VAL A 20 1.83 1.51 -0.02
C VAL A 20 1.25 2.89 -0.32
N ALA A 21 -0.05 2.97 -0.60
CA ALA A 21 -0.75 4.23 -0.75
C ALA A 21 -0.62 5.11 0.51
N ASN A 22 -0.74 4.49 1.70
CA ASN A 22 -0.51 5.19 2.97
C ASN A 22 0.94 5.68 3.09
N ALA A 23 1.93 4.88 2.73
CA ALA A 23 3.34 5.30 2.74
C ALA A 23 3.56 6.52 1.84
N VAL A 24 3.10 6.48 0.58
CA VAL A 24 3.26 7.59 -0.38
C VAL A 24 2.55 8.86 0.10
N THR A 25 1.37 8.73 0.70
CA THR A 25 0.65 9.86 1.30
C THR A 25 1.46 10.53 2.42
N ASN A 26 2.05 9.73 3.32
CA ASN A 26 2.90 10.25 4.39
C ASN A 26 4.19 10.88 3.85
N TYR A 27 4.85 10.24 2.87
CA TYR A 27 6.01 10.83 2.21
C TYR A 27 5.67 12.20 1.61
N ALA A 28 4.59 12.29 0.84
CA ALA A 28 4.18 13.54 0.20
C ALA A 28 3.82 14.63 1.22
N ALA A 29 3.04 14.30 2.25
CA ALA A 29 2.62 15.24 3.28
C ALA A 29 3.81 15.81 4.06
N ILE A 30 4.73 14.96 4.52
CA ILE A 30 5.88 15.37 5.33
C ILE A 30 6.89 16.15 4.49
N ILE A 31 7.18 15.70 3.26
CA ILE A 31 8.12 16.43 2.40
C ILE A 31 7.58 17.83 2.11
N ASN A 32 6.30 17.97 1.71
CA ASN A 32 5.72 19.29 1.43
C ASN A 32 5.55 20.17 2.68
N GLY A 33 5.28 19.56 3.83
CA GLY A 33 5.09 20.31 5.07
C GLY A 33 6.38 20.88 5.64
N GLU A 34 7.50 20.14 5.57
CA GLU A 34 8.68 20.43 6.38
C GLU A 34 10.00 20.44 5.60
N LEU A 35 10.16 19.58 4.59
CA LEU A 35 11.49 19.27 4.03
C LEU A 35 11.77 19.90 2.67
N GLY A 36 10.80 19.89 1.76
CA GLY A 36 11.01 20.33 0.38
C GLY A 36 9.71 20.50 -0.39
N ALA A 37 9.63 19.90 -1.57
CA ALA A 37 8.41 19.77 -2.36
C ALA A 37 8.29 18.35 -2.90
N ALA A 38 7.08 17.82 -2.98
CA ALA A 38 6.80 16.53 -3.59
C ALA A 38 5.51 16.57 -4.40
N THR A 39 5.51 15.89 -5.54
CA THR A 39 4.32 15.65 -6.36
C THR A 39 4.07 14.15 -6.40
N VAL A 40 2.84 13.73 -6.11
CA VAL A 40 2.43 12.32 -6.26
C VAL A 40 1.97 12.09 -7.69
N VAL A 41 2.49 11.03 -8.33
CA VAL A 41 2.10 10.63 -9.69
C VAL A 41 1.50 9.22 -9.63
N THR A 42 0.24 9.07 -10.05
CA THR A 42 -0.53 7.84 -9.84
C THR A 42 -1.57 7.62 -10.95
N PRO A 43 -2.05 6.38 -11.17
CA PRO A 43 -3.13 6.11 -12.12
C PRO A 43 -4.41 6.89 -11.80
N SER A 44 -5.14 7.26 -12.84
CA SER A 44 -6.44 7.93 -12.70
C SER A 44 -7.48 6.99 -12.09
N ASN A 45 -8.26 7.53 -11.14
CA ASN A 45 -9.40 6.85 -10.55
C ASN A 45 -10.60 7.81 -10.59
N PRO A 46 -11.76 7.40 -11.18
CA PRO A 46 -12.95 8.26 -11.29
C PRO A 46 -13.53 8.71 -9.95
N GLU A 47 -13.25 7.99 -8.86
CA GLU A 47 -13.75 8.27 -7.52
C GLU A 47 -12.77 9.12 -6.69
N ALA A 48 -11.65 9.55 -7.28
CA ALA A 48 -10.62 10.30 -6.58
C ALA A 48 -11.06 11.73 -6.29
N ASP A 49 -10.76 12.19 -5.08
CA ASP A 49 -10.85 13.60 -4.66
C ASP A 49 -9.45 14.10 -4.25
N ASP A 50 -8.72 14.63 -5.22
CA ASP A 50 -7.35 15.12 -5.00
C ASP A 50 -7.33 16.48 -4.29
N ALA A 51 -8.45 17.20 -4.22
CA ALA A 51 -8.54 18.47 -3.49
C ALA A 51 -8.42 18.30 -1.96
N ALA A 52 -8.57 17.07 -1.47
CA ALA A 52 -8.39 16.75 -0.05
C ALA A 52 -6.91 16.78 0.39
N PHE A 53 -5.95 16.77 -0.54
CA PHE A 53 -4.52 16.76 -0.23
C PHE A 53 -3.90 18.16 -0.26
N LEU A 54 -2.96 18.42 0.65
CA LEU A 54 -2.20 19.68 0.73
C LEU A 54 -0.94 19.66 -0.16
N PHE A 55 -0.82 18.68 -1.03
CA PHE A 55 0.28 18.51 -1.97
C PHE A 55 -0.25 18.18 -3.38
N PRO A 56 0.52 18.43 -4.44
CA PRO A 56 0.11 18.13 -5.81
C PRO A 56 -0.05 16.62 -6.06
N VAL A 57 -1.15 16.25 -6.71
CA VAL A 57 -1.39 14.90 -7.24
C VAL A 57 -1.59 14.99 -8.75
N CYS A 58 -0.77 14.28 -9.51
CA CYS A 58 -0.84 14.20 -10.96
C CYS A 58 -1.30 12.80 -11.36
N ARG A 59 -2.45 12.70 -12.04
CA ARG A 59 -3.03 11.42 -12.42
C ARG A 59 -2.85 11.14 -13.91
N TYR A 60 -2.29 9.96 -14.23
CA TYR A 60 -2.12 9.51 -15.60
C TYR A 60 -3.18 8.48 -16.01
N PRO A 61 -3.44 8.29 -17.32
CA PRO A 61 -4.49 7.38 -17.79
C PRO A 61 -4.37 5.97 -17.23
N SER A 62 -5.50 5.34 -16.94
CA SER A 62 -5.57 3.97 -16.40
C SER A 62 -6.69 3.15 -17.03
N LEU A 63 -6.55 1.83 -16.96
CA LEU A 63 -7.58 0.85 -17.28
C LEU A 63 -8.21 0.30 -15.99
N ASP A 64 -9.50 0.02 -16.02
CA ASP A 64 -10.17 -0.64 -14.91
C ASP A 64 -9.87 -2.14 -14.92
N THR A 65 -8.96 -2.55 -14.05
CA THR A 65 -8.56 -3.94 -13.81
C THR A 65 -8.92 -4.40 -12.40
N THR A 66 -9.73 -3.64 -11.67
CA THR A 66 -10.07 -3.90 -10.25
C THR A 66 -10.65 -5.28 -10.02
N LYS A 67 -11.45 -5.80 -10.96
CA LYS A 67 -12.01 -7.17 -10.89
C LYS A 67 -10.96 -8.28 -11.07
N LEU A 68 -9.81 -7.96 -11.68
CA LEU A 68 -8.78 -8.94 -12.01
C LEU A 68 -7.66 -8.96 -10.95
N VAL A 69 -7.19 -7.78 -10.56
CA VAL A 69 -5.99 -7.61 -9.72
C VAL A 69 -6.24 -6.73 -8.49
N GLY A 70 -7.46 -6.26 -8.28
CA GLY A 70 -7.84 -5.47 -7.11
C GLY A 70 -7.56 -3.97 -7.21
N TYR A 71 -6.89 -3.50 -8.27
CA TYR A 71 -6.59 -2.08 -8.51
C TYR A 71 -6.61 -1.75 -10.01
N ARG A 72 -6.53 -0.45 -10.34
CA ARG A 72 -6.50 0.06 -11.72
C ARG A 72 -5.09 -0.05 -12.30
N ALA A 73 -4.97 -0.51 -13.54
CA ALA A 73 -3.66 -0.56 -14.22
C ALA A 73 -3.37 0.78 -14.92
N GLY A 74 -2.27 1.42 -14.54
CA GLY A 74 -1.80 2.63 -15.16
C GLY A 74 -1.28 2.41 -16.59
N LEU A 75 -1.43 3.41 -17.45
CA LEU A 75 -0.89 3.44 -18.82
C LEU A 75 0.33 4.39 -18.85
N PRO A 76 1.55 3.88 -18.58
CA PRO A 76 2.74 4.71 -18.34
C PRO A 76 3.27 5.42 -19.59
N PHE A 77 2.80 5.04 -20.78
CA PHE A 77 3.32 5.54 -22.07
C PHE A 77 2.59 6.78 -22.59
N SER A 78 1.74 7.45 -21.78
CA SER A 78 1.04 8.67 -22.22
C SER A 78 2.03 9.83 -22.42
N PRO A 79 2.14 10.39 -23.62
CA PRO A 79 3.03 11.54 -23.89
C PRO A 79 2.63 12.80 -23.12
N GLU A 80 1.33 13.00 -22.92
CA GLU A 80 0.77 14.15 -22.21
C GLU A 80 1.28 14.23 -20.78
N ILE A 81 1.25 13.11 -20.05
CA ILE A 81 1.75 13.06 -18.67
C ILE A 81 3.26 13.26 -18.62
N GLN A 82 4.01 12.66 -19.55
CA GLN A 82 5.46 12.80 -19.59
C GLN A 82 5.87 14.25 -19.83
N ASN A 83 5.22 14.96 -20.75
CA ASN A 83 5.48 16.37 -21.01
C ASN A 83 5.12 17.25 -19.79
N THR A 84 3.99 16.98 -19.13
CA THR A 84 3.59 17.70 -17.92
C THR A 84 4.62 17.54 -16.80
N LEU A 85 5.16 16.33 -16.61
CA LEU A 85 6.12 16.04 -15.54
C LEU A 85 7.55 16.53 -15.88
N GLU A 86 7.90 16.64 -17.16
CA GLU A 86 9.20 17.17 -17.62
C GLU A 86 9.40 18.62 -17.20
N ASP A 87 8.33 19.43 -17.30
CA ASP A 87 8.35 20.86 -16.98
C ASP A 87 8.41 21.13 -15.45
N ASP A 88 8.15 20.12 -14.62
CA ASP A 88 8.06 20.28 -13.17
C ASP A 88 9.41 20.51 -12.48
N GLY A 89 10.53 20.11 -13.09
CA GLY A 89 11.89 20.33 -12.56
C GLY A 89 12.18 19.54 -11.29
N PHE A 90 11.94 18.24 -11.32
CA PHE A 90 12.26 17.32 -10.22
C PHE A 90 13.78 17.12 -10.07
N ASP A 91 14.23 16.91 -8.82
CA ASP A 91 15.61 16.55 -8.50
C ASP A 91 15.82 15.02 -8.42
N ILE A 92 14.76 14.27 -8.15
CA ILE A 92 14.78 12.82 -7.96
C ILE A 92 13.38 12.24 -8.19
N ILE A 93 13.35 11.01 -8.71
CA ILE A 93 12.13 10.21 -8.82
C ILE A 93 12.22 9.07 -7.81
N HIS A 94 11.15 8.86 -7.03
CA HIS A 94 11.03 7.73 -6.11
C HIS A 94 9.77 6.93 -6.42
N SER A 95 9.96 5.71 -6.92
CA SER A 95 8.86 4.77 -7.18
C SER A 95 8.61 3.86 -5.99
N HIS A 96 7.34 3.62 -5.69
CA HIS A 96 6.90 2.74 -4.60
C HIS A 96 6.24 1.44 -5.09
N CYS A 97 6.09 1.28 -6.42
CA CYS A 97 5.57 0.05 -7.02
C CYS A 97 6.34 -0.29 -8.30
N PRO A 98 6.79 -1.56 -8.49
CA PRO A 98 7.66 -1.94 -9.59
C PRO A 98 6.92 -2.24 -10.90
N ILE A 99 5.68 -1.81 -11.07
CA ILE A 99 4.87 -2.12 -12.25
C ILE A 99 4.75 -0.87 -13.16
N SER A 100 3.56 -0.32 -13.35
CA SER A 100 3.32 0.81 -14.29
C SER A 100 4.05 2.08 -13.86
N SER A 101 4.07 2.38 -12.57
CA SER A 101 4.73 3.57 -12.02
C SER A 101 6.23 3.55 -12.22
N THR A 102 6.93 2.41 -12.02
CA THR A 102 8.36 2.33 -12.31
C THR A 102 8.65 2.42 -13.82
N LEU A 103 7.78 1.89 -14.68
CA LEU A 103 7.91 2.09 -16.12
C LEU A 103 7.79 3.57 -16.50
N LEU A 104 6.81 4.29 -15.96
CA LEU A 104 6.69 5.74 -16.17
C LEU A 104 7.91 6.50 -15.63
N ALA A 105 8.37 6.11 -14.42
CA ALA A 105 9.56 6.72 -13.81
C ALA A 105 10.82 6.55 -14.66
N ARG A 106 11.04 5.38 -15.27
CA ARG A 106 12.16 5.10 -16.18
C ARG A 106 12.10 5.96 -17.45
N LEU A 107 10.91 6.10 -18.04
CA LEU A 107 10.70 6.96 -19.20
C LEU A 107 10.94 8.45 -18.86
N LEU A 108 10.46 8.88 -17.71
CA LEU A 108 10.65 10.26 -17.25
C LEU A 108 12.12 10.55 -16.93
N ARG A 109 12.83 9.63 -16.25
CA ARG A 109 14.26 9.76 -15.94
C ARG A 109 15.10 10.07 -17.16
N GLU A 110 14.85 9.40 -18.30
CA GLU A 110 15.59 9.63 -19.54
C GLU A 110 15.38 11.04 -20.12
N ARG A 111 14.23 11.66 -19.82
CA ARG A 111 13.92 13.01 -20.32
C ARG A 111 14.52 14.11 -19.45
N ILE A 112 14.51 13.92 -18.14
CA ILE A 112 14.88 14.98 -17.18
C ILE A 112 16.25 14.76 -16.52
N ASP A 113 16.93 13.65 -16.81
CA ASP A 113 18.28 13.29 -16.33
C ASP A 113 18.45 13.41 -14.80
N VAL A 114 17.59 12.70 -14.06
CA VAL A 114 17.60 12.65 -12.59
C VAL A 114 17.64 11.20 -12.10
N PRO A 115 18.17 10.94 -10.87
CA PRO A 115 18.19 9.59 -10.32
C PRO A 115 16.80 9.03 -10.02
N LEU A 116 16.70 7.70 -10.11
CA LEU A 116 15.51 6.92 -9.82
C LEU A 116 15.75 5.96 -8.65
N VAL A 117 14.99 6.14 -7.58
CA VAL A 117 14.95 5.22 -6.43
C VAL A 117 13.68 4.40 -6.46
N MET A 118 13.75 3.15 -6.02
CA MET A 118 12.59 2.28 -5.88
C MET A 118 12.52 1.67 -4.47
N THR A 119 11.36 1.78 -3.79
CA THR A 119 11.11 1.07 -2.54
C THR A 119 10.22 -0.15 -2.76
N TYR A 120 10.73 -1.32 -2.40
CA TYR A 120 10.02 -2.60 -2.45
C TYR A 120 9.23 -2.82 -1.16
N HIS A 121 7.88 -2.72 -1.27
CA HIS A 121 6.97 -2.79 -0.13
C HIS A 121 6.29 -4.15 0.04
N THR A 122 6.07 -4.89 -1.05
CA THR A 122 5.15 -6.04 -1.09
C THR A 122 5.85 -7.29 -1.62
N LYS A 123 5.50 -8.46 -1.09
CA LYS A 123 5.94 -9.77 -1.61
C LYS A 123 5.12 -10.13 -2.85
N PHE A 124 5.58 -9.72 -4.02
CA PHE A 124 4.87 -9.89 -5.29
C PHE A 124 4.76 -11.34 -5.78
N ASP A 125 5.57 -12.27 -5.28
CA ASP A 125 5.47 -13.69 -5.60
C ASP A 125 4.08 -14.26 -5.33
N ILE A 126 3.46 -13.86 -4.24
CA ILE A 126 2.13 -14.29 -3.84
C ILE A 126 1.07 -13.64 -4.71
N ASP A 127 1.16 -12.35 -4.96
CA ASP A 127 0.20 -11.63 -5.80
C ASP A 127 0.25 -12.13 -7.25
N ILE A 128 1.45 -12.37 -7.79
CA ILE A 128 1.64 -12.98 -9.11
C ILE A 128 1.04 -14.40 -9.16
N ALA A 129 1.28 -15.22 -8.12
CA ALA A 129 0.75 -16.58 -8.07
C ALA A 129 -0.79 -16.60 -8.01
N ASN A 130 -1.40 -15.64 -7.32
CA ASN A 130 -2.86 -15.51 -7.23
C ASN A 130 -3.48 -14.97 -8.51
N ALA A 131 -2.83 -14.02 -9.19
CA ALA A 131 -3.35 -13.38 -10.39
C ALA A 131 -3.15 -14.22 -11.66
N ILE A 132 -2.07 -14.98 -11.75
CA ILE A 132 -1.65 -15.67 -12.96
C ILE A 132 -1.66 -17.19 -12.73
N ARG A 133 -2.49 -17.92 -13.48
CA ARG A 133 -2.60 -19.39 -13.35
C ARG A 133 -1.45 -20.18 -14.00
N SER A 134 -0.81 -19.65 -15.03
CA SER A 134 0.26 -20.30 -15.77
C SER A 134 1.62 -20.07 -15.11
N ARG A 135 2.32 -21.14 -14.71
CA ARG A 135 3.68 -21.04 -14.13
C ARG A 135 4.69 -20.35 -15.05
N ILE A 136 4.60 -20.57 -16.36
CA ILE A 136 5.49 -19.93 -17.34
C ILE A 136 5.27 -18.42 -17.32
N LEU A 137 4.01 -17.97 -17.31
CA LEU A 137 3.69 -16.55 -17.24
C LEU A 137 4.02 -15.93 -15.87
N GLN A 138 3.94 -16.71 -14.79
CA GLN A 138 4.40 -16.25 -13.46
C GLN A 138 5.90 -15.96 -13.47
N GLU A 139 6.72 -16.86 -14.01
CA GLU A 139 8.17 -16.66 -14.10
C GLU A 139 8.54 -15.47 -15.00
N GLU A 140 7.84 -15.30 -16.15
CA GLU A 140 8.06 -14.12 -16.99
C GLU A 140 7.63 -12.82 -16.28
N ALA A 141 6.52 -12.81 -15.54
CA ALA A 141 6.09 -11.66 -14.77
C ALA A 141 7.10 -11.30 -13.66
N LYS A 142 7.63 -12.29 -12.93
CA LYS A 142 8.70 -12.09 -11.93
C LYS A 142 9.96 -11.53 -12.59
N ARG A 143 10.37 -12.07 -13.73
CA ARG A 143 11.54 -11.60 -14.47
C ARG A 143 11.40 -10.13 -14.89
N LEU A 144 10.26 -9.76 -15.47
CA LEU A 144 9.97 -8.37 -15.87
C LEU A 144 9.94 -7.42 -14.65
N LEU A 145 9.36 -7.86 -13.54
CA LEU A 145 9.34 -7.11 -12.29
C LEU A 145 10.76 -6.85 -11.77
N VAL A 146 11.60 -7.89 -11.72
CA VAL A 146 12.99 -7.78 -11.27
C VAL A 146 13.82 -6.89 -12.21
N GLN A 147 13.65 -7.02 -13.52
CA GLN A 147 14.31 -6.13 -14.50
C GLN A 147 13.90 -4.67 -14.30
N ASN A 148 12.63 -4.43 -14.01
CA ASN A 148 12.14 -3.09 -13.77
C ASN A 148 12.72 -2.46 -12.50
N ILE A 149 12.88 -3.27 -11.44
CA ILE A 149 13.55 -2.87 -10.19
C ILE A 149 15.05 -2.65 -10.41
N ALA A 150 15.72 -3.56 -11.12
CA ALA A 150 17.17 -3.49 -11.37
C ALA A 150 17.58 -2.28 -12.25
N ALA A 151 16.63 -1.69 -12.96
CA ALA A 151 16.85 -0.46 -13.72
C ALA A 151 16.90 0.82 -12.86
N CYS A 152 16.62 0.73 -11.55
CA CYS A 152 16.70 1.86 -10.64
C CYS A 152 18.12 2.07 -10.11
N ASP A 153 18.49 3.32 -9.81
CA ASP A 153 19.83 3.67 -9.31
C ASP A 153 20.06 3.20 -7.90
N GLU A 154 19.02 3.25 -7.04
CA GLU A 154 19.00 2.59 -5.74
C GLU A 154 17.70 1.83 -5.51
N VAL A 155 17.83 0.68 -4.87
CA VAL A 155 16.70 -0.14 -4.44
C VAL A 155 16.64 -0.14 -2.91
N TRP A 156 15.49 0.26 -2.38
CA TRP A 156 15.21 0.24 -0.96
C TRP A 156 14.18 -0.85 -0.65
N THR A 157 14.26 -1.37 0.56
CA THR A 157 13.28 -2.36 1.05
C THR A 157 12.81 -1.96 2.45
N VAL A 158 11.56 -2.25 2.76
CA VAL A 158 10.98 -1.86 4.06
C VAL A 158 11.47 -2.72 5.23
N SER A 159 12.14 -3.86 4.94
CA SER A 159 12.71 -4.79 5.91
C SER A 159 13.78 -5.65 5.24
N ARG A 160 14.63 -6.31 6.04
CA ARG A 160 15.58 -7.31 5.51
C ARG A 160 14.85 -8.47 4.85
N GLY A 161 13.77 -8.98 5.46
CA GLY A 161 12.99 -10.08 4.89
C GLY A 161 12.27 -9.69 3.59
N ALA A 162 11.88 -8.44 3.40
CA ALA A 162 11.42 -7.95 2.10
C ALA A 162 12.56 -7.98 1.06
N GLY A 163 13.77 -7.61 1.46
CA GLY A 163 14.96 -7.69 0.61
C GLY A 163 15.34 -9.13 0.24
N GLU A 164 15.28 -10.06 1.18
CA GLU A 164 15.52 -11.49 0.92
C GLU A 164 14.43 -12.09 0.02
N ASN A 165 13.16 -11.66 0.18
CA ASN A 165 12.09 -12.04 -0.76
C ASN A 165 12.39 -11.51 -2.17
N LEU A 166 12.83 -10.25 -2.31
CA LEU A 166 13.23 -9.68 -3.59
C LEU A 166 14.38 -10.47 -4.23
N ARG A 167 15.38 -10.88 -3.45
CA ARG A 167 16.46 -11.76 -3.92
C ARG A 167 15.95 -13.13 -4.37
N SER A 168 14.98 -13.70 -3.68
CA SER A 168 14.37 -14.98 -4.06
C SER A 168 13.63 -14.90 -5.39
N LEU A 169 13.21 -13.70 -5.83
CA LEU A 169 12.62 -13.44 -7.14
C LEU A 169 13.67 -13.32 -8.26
N GLY A 170 14.98 -13.30 -7.91
CA GLY A 170 16.09 -13.20 -8.86
C GLY A 170 16.77 -11.83 -8.91
N TYR A 171 16.52 -10.93 -7.96
CA TYR A 171 17.25 -9.67 -7.87
C TYR A 171 18.66 -9.90 -7.29
N GLU A 172 19.67 -9.55 -8.04
CA GLU A 172 21.09 -9.75 -7.67
C GLU A 172 21.78 -8.48 -7.15
N GLY A 173 21.11 -7.33 -7.27
CA GLY A 173 21.67 -6.04 -6.83
C GLY A 173 21.66 -5.85 -5.31
N ASP A 174 22.29 -4.77 -4.86
CA ASP A 174 22.27 -4.35 -3.47
C ASP A 174 20.94 -3.64 -3.14
N TYR A 175 20.52 -3.73 -1.87
CA TYR A 175 19.39 -2.98 -1.37
C TYR A 175 19.69 -2.31 -0.03
N ILE A 176 18.99 -1.23 0.27
CA ILE A 176 19.06 -0.51 1.54
C ILE A 176 17.76 -0.72 2.30
N VAL A 177 17.84 -1.08 3.57
CA VAL A 177 16.65 -1.18 4.43
C VAL A 177 16.22 0.21 4.87
N MET A 178 15.03 0.62 4.42
CA MET A 178 14.39 1.90 4.74
C MET A 178 13.00 1.61 5.33
N PRO A 179 12.88 1.45 6.66
CA PRO A 179 11.62 1.06 7.30
C PRO A 179 10.56 2.15 7.15
N ASN A 180 9.30 1.73 7.03
CA ASN A 180 8.15 2.62 7.12
C ASN A 180 7.96 3.13 8.55
N GLY A 181 7.43 4.33 8.68
CA GLY A 181 6.91 4.86 9.93
C GLY A 181 5.52 4.31 10.29
N VAL A 182 5.02 4.68 11.44
CA VAL A 182 3.64 4.39 11.86
C VAL A 182 2.87 5.68 12.13
N ASP A 183 1.56 5.63 11.90
CA ASP A 183 0.66 6.79 12.05
C ASP A 183 0.34 7.10 13.52
N PHE A 184 0.79 6.23 14.45
CA PHE A 184 0.52 6.42 15.87
C PHE A 184 1.59 7.30 16.50
N PRO A 185 1.22 8.38 17.20
CA PRO A 185 2.14 9.04 18.09
C PRO A 185 2.53 8.10 19.24
N ARG A 186 3.76 8.25 19.72
CA ARG A 186 4.28 7.50 20.86
C ARG A 186 3.45 7.78 22.12
N GLY A 187 3.04 6.72 22.81
CA GLY A 187 2.36 6.83 24.11
C GLY A 187 0.91 6.33 24.10
N ARG A 188 0.27 6.49 25.24
CA ARG A 188 -1.11 6.03 25.49
C ARG A 188 -2.13 7.09 25.09
N VAL A 189 -3.34 6.66 24.78
CA VAL A 189 -4.52 7.54 24.72
C VAL A 189 -5.11 7.74 26.12
N GLU A 190 -6.03 8.69 26.26
CA GLU A 190 -6.74 8.96 27.51
C GLU A 190 -7.52 7.72 27.98
N ASP A 191 -7.50 7.45 29.28
CA ASP A 191 -8.15 6.27 29.86
C ASP A 191 -9.68 6.30 29.61
N SER A 192 -10.30 7.46 29.59
CA SER A 192 -11.71 7.63 29.24
C SER A 192 -12.06 7.10 27.83
N LEU A 193 -11.18 7.27 26.86
CA LEU A 193 -11.38 6.71 25.53
C LEU A 193 -11.22 5.18 25.53
N ILE A 194 -10.27 4.67 26.33
CA ILE A 194 -10.08 3.22 26.49
C ILE A 194 -11.34 2.59 27.07
N GLU A 195 -11.86 3.16 28.14
CA GLU A 195 -13.10 2.70 28.79
C GLU A 195 -14.29 2.73 27.81
N GLN A 196 -14.45 3.85 27.08
CA GLN A 196 -15.52 3.98 26.10
C GLN A 196 -15.46 2.94 24.98
N VAL A 197 -14.27 2.71 24.41
CA VAL A 197 -14.09 1.79 23.26
C VAL A 197 -14.26 0.32 23.68
N THR A 198 -13.97 0.00 24.94
CA THR A 198 -13.99 -1.37 25.44
C THR A 198 -15.23 -1.72 26.30
N ALA A 199 -16.14 -0.77 26.49
CA ALA A 199 -17.30 -0.89 27.40
C ALA A 199 -18.24 -2.07 27.11
N ASP A 200 -18.40 -2.43 25.83
CA ASP A 200 -19.32 -3.48 25.39
C ASP A 200 -18.77 -4.90 25.57
N TYR A 201 -17.53 -5.05 26.07
CA TYR A 201 -16.84 -6.33 26.19
C TYR A 201 -16.56 -6.69 27.66
N ASP A 202 -16.73 -7.97 28.00
CA ASP A 202 -16.36 -8.48 29.33
C ASP A 202 -14.84 -8.65 29.46
N LEU A 203 -14.16 -7.58 29.89
CA LEU A 203 -12.70 -7.49 29.99
C LEU A 203 -12.25 -7.15 31.42
N PRO A 204 -12.37 -8.09 32.39
CA PRO A 204 -12.01 -7.86 33.78
C PRO A 204 -10.55 -7.40 33.91
N ALA A 205 -10.32 -6.35 34.69
CA ALA A 205 -8.97 -5.79 34.87
C ALA A 205 -8.00 -6.81 35.54
N ALA A 206 -8.49 -7.82 36.24
CA ALA A 206 -7.68 -8.85 36.87
C ALA A 206 -7.09 -9.85 35.88
N LEU A 207 -7.74 -10.08 34.74
CA LEU A 207 -7.32 -11.07 33.75
C LEU A 207 -6.39 -10.47 32.68
N PRO A 208 -5.42 -11.24 32.17
CA PRO A 208 -4.62 -10.80 31.02
C PRO A 208 -5.49 -10.66 29.78
N LEU A 209 -5.32 -9.54 29.07
CA LEU A 209 -5.99 -9.28 27.80
C LEU A 209 -5.00 -9.41 26.65
N PHE A 210 -5.26 -10.33 25.76
CA PHE A 210 -4.54 -10.52 24.51
C PHE A 210 -5.27 -9.80 23.37
N LEU A 211 -4.51 -9.30 22.39
CA LEU A 211 -5.02 -8.54 21.26
C LEU A 211 -4.44 -9.05 19.94
N PHE A 212 -5.28 -9.11 18.93
CA PHE A 212 -4.87 -9.18 17.52
C PHE A 212 -5.54 -8.04 16.76
N VAL A 213 -4.81 -7.34 15.93
CA VAL A 213 -5.32 -6.29 15.01
C VAL A 213 -4.87 -6.61 13.60
N GLY A 214 -5.82 -6.70 12.65
CA GLY A 214 -5.49 -6.94 11.26
C GLY A 214 -6.61 -7.61 10.47
N ARG A 215 -6.31 -7.92 9.21
CA ARG A 215 -7.26 -8.66 8.38
C ARG A 215 -7.47 -10.07 8.93
N MET A 216 -8.74 -10.43 9.09
CA MET A 216 -9.16 -11.77 9.55
C MET A 216 -9.02 -12.77 8.41
N MET A 217 -7.81 -13.28 8.25
CA MET A 217 -7.41 -14.23 7.21
C MET A 217 -6.53 -15.33 7.83
N TRP A 218 -6.73 -16.58 7.46
CA TRP A 218 -6.00 -17.72 8.02
C TRP A 218 -4.48 -17.61 7.90
N TYR A 219 -4.01 -17.04 6.79
CA TYR A 219 -2.56 -16.85 6.58
C TYR A 219 -1.89 -15.86 7.55
N LYS A 220 -2.67 -15.13 8.36
CA LYS A 220 -2.14 -14.26 9.43
C LYS A 220 -1.81 -15.04 10.71
N GLY A 221 -1.86 -16.37 10.68
CA GLY A 221 -1.53 -17.24 11.82
C GLY A 221 -2.62 -17.31 12.89
N ILE A 222 -3.86 -16.87 12.59
CA ILE A 222 -4.97 -16.85 13.57
C ILE A 222 -5.26 -18.25 14.11
N ARG A 223 -5.06 -19.31 13.32
CA ARG A 223 -5.19 -20.69 13.78
C ARG A 223 -4.24 -21.00 14.94
N ILE A 224 -2.97 -20.56 14.83
CA ILE A 224 -1.96 -20.72 15.90
C ILE A 224 -2.43 -20.07 17.19
N ILE A 225 -3.06 -18.87 17.09
CA ILE A 225 -3.60 -18.16 18.27
C ILE A 225 -4.74 -18.98 18.89
N LEU A 226 -5.75 -19.37 18.12
CA LEU A 226 -6.94 -20.05 18.64
C LEU A 226 -6.60 -21.41 19.24
N ASP A 227 -5.76 -22.21 18.60
CA ASP A 227 -5.30 -23.50 19.11
C ASP A 227 -4.52 -23.31 20.42
N ALA A 228 -3.62 -22.33 20.51
CA ALA A 228 -2.89 -22.01 21.73
C ALA A 228 -3.81 -21.57 22.88
N LEU A 229 -4.85 -20.79 22.59
CA LEU A 229 -5.83 -20.34 23.57
C LEU A 229 -6.69 -21.53 24.09
N ALA A 230 -7.01 -22.51 23.23
CA ALA A 230 -7.68 -23.74 23.63
C ALA A 230 -6.81 -24.55 24.57
N GLU A 231 -5.50 -24.67 24.32
CA GLU A 231 -4.54 -25.31 25.21
C GLU A 231 -4.43 -24.57 26.57
N LEU A 232 -4.43 -23.23 26.58
CA LEU A 232 -4.44 -22.41 27.79
C LEU A 232 -5.70 -22.70 28.64
N LYS A 233 -6.87 -22.66 27.99
CA LYS A 233 -8.15 -22.96 28.65
C LYS A 233 -8.17 -24.39 29.27
N ALA A 234 -7.68 -25.36 28.50
CA ALA A 234 -7.57 -26.74 28.97
C ALA A 234 -6.62 -26.90 30.18
N ALA A 235 -5.59 -26.04 30.28
CA ALA A 235 -4.66 -25.98 31.40
C ALA A 235 -5.24 -25.22 32.63
N GLY A 236 -6.46 -24.67 32.55
CA GLY A 236 -7.12 -23.92 33.62
C GLY A 236 -6.71 -22.46 33.75
N GLU A 237 -6.00 -21.91 32.75
CA GLU A 237 -5.65 -20.51 32.75
C GLU A 237 -6.85 -19.63 32.33
N ASP A 238 -6.99 -18.48 32.99
CA ASP A 238 -8.03 -17.51 32.65
C ASP A 238 -7.44 -16.30 31.96
N PHE A 239 -8.09 -15.86 30.88
CA PHE A 239 -7.65 -14.78 30.01
C PHE A 239 -8.82 -14.17 29.23
N ARG A 240 -8.58 -13.06 28.57
CA ARG A 240 -9.45 -12.53 27.51
C ARG A 240 -8.65 -12.32 26.23
N MET A 241 -9.30 -12.50 25.09
CA MET A 241 -8.72 -12.24 23.77
C MET A 241 -9.67 -11.42 22.92
N VAL A 242 -9.16 -10.40 22.26
CA VAL A 242 -9.92 -9.60 21.30
C VAL A 242 -9.24 -9.62 19.94
N PHE A 243 -10.02 -9.95 18.92
CA PHE A 243 -9.65 -9.79 17.52
C PHE A 243 -10.32 -8.55 16.98
N VAL A 244 -9.53 -7.57 16.48
CA VAL A 244 -10.03 -6.34 15.85
C VAL A 244 -9.75 -6.40 14.37
N GLY A 245 -10.80 -6.42 13.54
CA GLY A 245 -10.66 -6.38 12.09
C GLY A 245 -11.78 -7.06 11.32
N GLY A 246 -11.68 -6.97 10.00
CA GLY A 246 -12.52 -7.67 9.03
C GLY A 246 -11.68 -8.54 8.12
N GLY A 247 -12.30 -9.33 7.26
CA GLY A 247 -11.59 -10.18 6.29
C GLY A 247 -12.46 -11.29 5.75
N GLY A 248 -12.01 -11.92 4.67
CA GLY A 248 -12.78 -12.97 3.98
C GLY A 248 -13.02 -14.22 4.82
N ASP A 249 -12.08 -14.56 5.73
CA ASP A 249 -12.17 -15.79 6.53
C ASP A 249 -12.81 -15.55 7.92
N ARG A 250 -13.33 -14.33 8.17
CA ARG A 250 -13.81 -13.95 9.50
C ARG A 250 -14.88 -14.89 10.06
N GLU A 251 -15.85 -15.27 9.25
CA GLU A 251 -16.95 -16.15 9.70
C GLU A 251 -16.46 -17.55 10.00
N GLU A 252 -15.53 -18.09 9.19
CA GLU A 252 -14.90 -19.38 9.45
C GLU A 252 -14.06 -19.38 10.72
N ILE A 253 -13.34 -18.28 10.98
CA ILE A 253 -12.54 -18.07 12.19
C ILE A 253 -13.44 -18.05 13.43
N ILE A 254 -14.58 -17.36 13.36
CA ILE A 254 -15.57 -17.33 14.46
C ILE A 254 -16.15 -18.73 14.71
N ALA A 255 -16.53 -19.46 13.66
CA ALA A 255 -17.02 -20.81 13.78
C ALA A 255 -15.98 -21.74 14.40
N TYR A 256 -14.72 -21.67 13.97
CA TYR A 256 -13.63 -22.43 14.55
C TYR A 256 -13.39 -22.10 16.03
N CYS A 257 -13.47 -20.84 16.42
CA CYS A 257 -13.41 -20.42 17.82
C CYS A 257 -14.55 -21.05 18.65
N GLN A 258 -15.77 -21.16 18.09
CA GLN A 258 -16.91 -21.82 18.74
C GLN A 258 -16.67 -23.31 18.90
N ASP A 259 -16.15 -24.00 17.88
CA ASP A 259 -15.82 -25.43 17.92
C ASP A 259 -14.78 -25.76 19.00
N LEU A 260 -13.84 -24.82 19.24
CA LEU A 260 -12.85 -24.90 20.32
C LEU A 260 -13.44 -24.56 21.71
N GLY A 261 -14.70 -24.13 21.77
CA GLY A 261 -15.37 -23.77 23.03
C GLY A 261 -14.82 -22.49 23.66
N LEU A 262 -14.32 -21.52 22.88
CA LEU A 262 -13.66 -20.30 23.37
C LEU A 262 -14.57 -19.08 23.45
N THR A 263 -15.86 -19.21 23.18
CA THR A 263 -16.82 -18.09 23.04
C THR A 263 -17.00 -17.23 24.28
N ASP A 264 -16.69 -17.76 25.44
CA ASP A 264 -16.73 -17.08 26.75
C ASP A 264 -15.50 -16.20 27.03
N LYS A 265 -14.40 -16.35 26.25
CA LYS A 265 -13.11 -15.71 26.48
C LYS A 265 -12.60 -14.91 25.27
N VAL A 266 -13.15 -15.16 24.08
CA VAL A 266 -12.68 -14.57 22.80
C VAL A 266 -13.77 -13.72 22.18
N PHE A 267 -13.42 -12.48 21.86
CA PHE A 267 -14.32 -11.48 21.30
C PHE A 267 -13.84 -11.01 19.91
N PHE A 268 -14.77 -10.70 19.03
CA PHE A 268 -14.53 -10.27 17.67
C PHE A 268 -15.10 -8.87 17.43
N CYS A 269 -14.22 -7.87 17.46
CA CYS A 269 -14.55 -6.49 17.13
C CYS A 269 -14.48 -6.29 15.60
N PRO A 270 -15.42 -5.56 14.98
CA PRO A 270 -15.35 -5.24 13.56
C PRO A 270 -14.13 -4.38 13.21
N ALA A 271 -13.90 -4.17 11.91
CA ALA A 271 -12.85 -3.26 11.46
C ALA A 271 -13.14 -1.82 11.94
N ILE A 272 -12.14 -1.21 12.54
CA ILE A 272 -12.17 0.16 13.05
C ILE A 272 -11.31 1.03 12.13
N HIS A 273 -11.84 2.15 11.67
CA HIS A 273 -11.13 3.12 10.83
C HIS A 273 -10.54 4.29 11.62
N ASP A 274 -11.13 4.61 12.77
CA ASP A 274 -10.64 5.65 13.66
C ASP A 274 -9.34 5.19 14.35
N ARG A 275 -8.25 5.89 14.05
CA ARG A 275 -6.91 5.58 14.55
C ARG A 275 -6.80 5.66 16.08
N ASN A 276 -7.51 6.59 16.73
CA ASN A 276 -7.50 6.72 18.18
C ASN A 276 -8.27 5.58 18.86
N GLN A 277 -9.36 5.09 18.25
CA GLN A 277 -10.07 3.92 18.76
C GLN A 277 -9.22 2.64 18.63
N ILE A 278 -8.48 2.46 17.52
CA ILE A 278 -7.52 1.34 17.40
C ILE A 278 -6.42 1.46 18.45
N ARG A 279 -5.87 2.66 18.69
CA ARG A 279 -4.88 2.92 19.74
C ARG A 279 -5.42 2.59 21.12
N ALA A 280 -6.72 2.84 21.39
CA ALA A 280 -7.34 2.49 22.66
C ALA A 280 -7.28 0.97 22.91
N TRP A 281 -7.49 0.15 21.89
CA TRP A 281 -7.33 -1.31 22.00
C TRP A 281 -5.88 -1.71 22.31
N TYR A 282 -4.89 -1.16 21.61
CA TYR A 282 -3.47 -1.41 21.90
C TYR A 282 -3.10 -0.97 23.32
N CYS A 283 -3.63 0.17 23.79
CA CYS A 283 -3.38 0.67 25.13
C CYS A 283 -4.08 -0.14 26.24
N ARG A 284 -5.20 -0.83 25.93
CA ARG A 284 -5.96 -1.65 26.88
C ARG A 284 -5.35 -3.04 27.07
N ALA A 285 -4.73 -3.59 26.03
CA ALA A 285 -4.20 -4.93 26.01
C ALA A 285 -2.92 -5.08 26.86
N ASP A 286 -2.67 -6.29 27.33
CA ASP A 286 -1.43 -6.67 28.03
C ASP A 286 -0.41 -7.29 27.07
N LEU A 287 -0.86 -7.89 25.93
CA LEU A 287 0.01 -8.55 24.98
C LEU A 287 -0.61 -8.56 23.58
N PHE A 288 0.18 -8.28 22.57
CA PHE A 288 -0.22 -8.35 21.16
C PHE A 288 0.23 -9.69 20.55
N LEU A 289 -0.70 -10.46 19.98
CA LEU A 289 -0.41 -11.77 19.37
C LEU A 289 -0.43 -11.64 17.87
N PHE A 290 0.73 -11.81 17.23
CA PHE A 290 0.84 -11.66 15.77
C PHE A 290 1.77 -12.71 15.13
N PRO A 291 1.33 -13.98 15.06
CA PRO A 291 2.10 -15.08 14.49
C PRO A 291 2.02 -15.13 12.94
N SER A 292 2.17 -13.98 12.29
CA SER A 292 2.15 -13.87 10.82
C SER A 292 3.57 -13.98 10.25
N THR A 293 3.75 -14.87 9.27
CA THR A 293 4.98 -14.97 8.47
C THR A 293 4.84 -14.29 7.10
N PHE A 294 3.63 -13.81 6.79
CA PHE A 294 3.28 -13.22 5.51
C PHE A 294 3.72 -11.75 5.37
N ASP A 295 3.67 -10.98 6.45
CA ASP A 295 3.88 -9.53 6.43
C ASP A 295 5.31 -9.15 6.03
N THR A 296 5.46 -8.01 5.32
CA THR A 296 6.76 -7.48 4.88
C THR A 296 7.43 -6.59 5.92
N ASN A 297 6.67 -5.82 6.70
CA ASN A 297 7.20 -4.86 7.67
C ASN A 297 6.56 -4.95 9.07
N GLY A 298 5.45 -5.69 9.20
CA GLY A 298 4.77 -5.81 10.49
C GLY A 298 4.33 -4.47 11.09
N LEU A 299 3.74 -3.57 10.31
CA LEU A 299 3.32 -2.24 10.77
C LEU A 299 2.50 -2.31 12.06
N VAL A 300 1.59 -3.28 12.18
CA VAL A 300 0.77 -3.49 13.39
C VAL A 300 1.60 -3.82 14.65
N VAL A 301 2.79 -4.42 14.48
CA VAL A 301 3.74 -4.67 15.58
C VAL A 301 4.39 -3.36 16.03
N ARG A 302 4.73 -2.49 15.09
CA ARG A 302 5.26 -1.14 15.38
C ARG A 302 4.18 -0.21 15.95
N GLU A 303 2.91 -0.40 15.56
CA GLU A 303 1.74 0.25 16.17
C GLU A 303 1.55 -0.19 17.63
N ALA A 304 1.67 -1.50 17.91
CA ALA A 304 1.67 -2.02 19.28
C ALA A 304 2.82 -1.42 20.10
N ALA A 305 4.02 -1.40 19.52
CA ALA A 305 5.19 -0.79 20.15
C ALA A 305 4.99 0.71 20.44
N ALA A 306 4.38 1.48 19.53
CA ALA A 306 4.06 2.90 19.76
C ALA A 306 3.22 3.11 21.03
N CYS A 307 2.31 2.16 21.33
CA CYS A 307 1.47 2.17 22.53
C CYS A 307 2.13 1.51 23.77
N GLY A 308 3.38 1.06 23.67
CA GLY A 308 4.09 0.36 24.76
C GLY A 308 3.59 -1.05 25.01
N LEU A 309 3.01 -1.72 24.01
CA LEU A 309 2.50 -3.08 24.07
C LEU A 309 3.50 -4.08 23.49
N ALA A 310 3.89 -5.08 24.28
CA ALA A 310 4.76 -6.16 23.83
C ALA A 310 4.02 -7.10 22.86
N SER A 311 4.76 -7.64 21.87
CA SER A 311 4.22 -8.56 20.88
C SER A 311 4.79 -9.96 21.04
N VAL A 312 3.97 -11.00 20.72
CA VAL A 312 4.41 -12.39 20.52
C VAL A 312 4.45 -12.66 19.02
N LEU A 313 5.61 -13.05 18.50
CA LEU A 313 5.91 -13.11 17.07
C LEU A 313 6.59 -14.44 16.72
N ILE A 314 6.47 -14.85 15.46
CA ILE A 314 7.25 -16.00 14.94
C ILE A 314 8.71 -15.59 14.75
N ALA A 315 9.62 -16.36 15.34
CA ALA A 315 11.05 -16.16 15.15
C ALA A 315 11.44 -16.25 13.67
N GLY A 316 12.24 -15.30 13.18
CA GLY A 316 12.68 -15.23 11.77
C GLY A 316 11.63 -14.66 10.81
N SER A 317 10.43 -14.28 11.26
CA SER A 317 9.47 -13.55 10.41
C SER A 317 9.91 -12.09 10.19
N CYS A 318 9.46 -11.48 9.08
CA CYS A 318 9.72 -10.05 8.84
C CYS A 318 9.13 -9.15 9.95
N ALA A 319 8.01 -9.56 10.54
CA ALA A 319 7.38 -8.84 11.65
C ALA A 319 8.23 -8.87 12.94
N ALA A 320 9.11 -9.87 13.08
CA ALA A 320 10.01 -10.06 14.22
C ALA A 320 11.40 -9.44 14.00
N GLU A 321 11.65 -8.81 12.86
CA GLU A 321 12.91 -8.09 12.62
C GLU A 321 13.14 -7.03 13.69
N ASP A 322 14.39 -6.93 14.14
CA ASP A 322 14.85 -6.02 15.21
C ASP A 322 14.23 -6.31 16.59
N VAL A 323 13.46 -7.39 16.74
CA VAL A 323 12.92 -7.85 18.05
C VAL A 323 13.92 -8.78 18.73
N THR A 324 14.27 -8.44 19.96
CA THR A 324 15.08 -9.28 20.84
C THR A 324 14.16 -10.00 21.83
N ASP A 325 14.22 -11.36 21.87
CA ASP A 325 13.37 -12.17 22.73
C ASP A 325 13.52 -11.81 24.20
N GLY A 326 12.38 -11.59 24.87
CA GLY A 326 12.32 -11.19 26.27
C GLY A 326 12.77 -9.76 26.57
N VAL A 327 13.19 -8.98 25.57
CA VAL A 327 13.62 -7.59 25.71
C VAL A 327 12.67 -6.62 25.05
N SER A 328 12.44 -6.73 23.73
CA SER A 328 11.54 -5.85 22.97
C SER A 328 10.36 -6.59 22.33
N GLY A 329 10.16 -7.84 22.71
CA GLY A 329 9.06 -8.71 22.29
C GLY A 329 9.32 -10.14 22.74
N PHE A 330 8.45 -11.04 22.36
CA PHE A 330 8.57 -12.46 22.64
C PHE A 330 8.54 -13.25 21.34
N LEU A 331 9.56 -14.10 21.15
CA LEU A 331 9.70 -14.92 19.97
C LEU A 331 9.28 -16.37 20.25
N ILE A 332 8.60 -16.98 19.29
CA ILE A 332 8.14 -18.36 19.34
C ILE A 332 8.44 -19.08 18.02
N GLU A 333 8.44 -20.42 18.04
CA GLU A 333 8.36 -21.23 16.83
C GLU A 333 6.96 -21.14 16.21
N GLU A 334 6.86 -21.42 14.90
CA GLU A 334 5.61 -21.33 14.13
C GLU A 334 4.66 -22.51 14.45
N ASN A 335 4.19 -22.59 15.70
CA ASN A 335 3.20 -23.60 16.12
C ASN A 335 2.42 -23.15 17.36
N SER A 336 1.25 -23.75 17.58
CA SER A 336 0.36 -23.42 18.70
C SER A 336 0.93 -23.83 20.06
N ALA A 337 1.66 -24.94 20.14
CA ALA A 337 2.25 -25.41 21.38
C ALA A 337 3.31 -24.45 21.92
N ALA A 338 4.16 -23.89 21.04
CA ALA A 338 5.15 -22.87 21.41
C ALA A 338 4.46 -21.59 21.88
N MET A 339 3.38 -21.16 21.21
CA MET A 339 2.59 -20.01 21.65
C MET A 339 1.91 -20.26 22.99
N ALA A 340 1.25 -21.41 23.19
CA ALA A 340 0.61 -21.77 24.45
C ALA A 340 1.61 -21.82 25.62
N ALA A 341 2.80 -22.39 25.39
CA ALA A 341 3.85 -22.43 26.40
C ALA A 341 4.32 -21.00 26.77
N ARG A 342 4.52 -20.13 25.78
CA ARG A 342 4.90 -18.73 26.02
C ARG A 342 3.82 -17.97 26.76
N LEU A 343 2.56 -18.07 26.34
CA LEU A 343 1.44 -17.41 27.01
C LEU A 343 1.27 -17.89 28.45
N ARG A 344 1.38 -19.20 28.70
CA ARG A 344 1.33 -19.74 30.07
C ARG A 344 2.44 -19.18 30.96
N GLN A 345 3.66 -19.04 30.43
CA GLN A 345 4.77 -18.42 31.16
C GLN A 345 4.46 -16.96 31.50
N LEU A 346 3.77 -16.23 30.62
CA LEU A 346 3.48 -14.81 30.77
C LEU A 346 2.19 -14.52 31.56
N CYS A 347 1.24 -15.48 31.63
CA CYS A 347 0.08 -15.38 32.51
C CYS A 347 0.56 -15.15 33.94
N GLY A 348 0.15 -14.08 34.59
CA GLY A 348 0.63 -13.67 35.92
C GLY A 348 1.90 -12.82 35.94
N GLN A 349 2.58 -12.59 34.81
CA GLN A 349 3.79 -11.75 34.73
C GLN A 349 3.53 -10.40 34.01
N ARG A 350 2.45 -9.70 34.39
CA ARG A 350 2.06 -8.42 33.74
C ARG A 350 3.16 -7.36 33.75
N GLU A 351 3.94 -7.31 34.84
CA GLU A 351 5.04 -6.35 34.94
C GLU A 351 6.13 -6.64 33.89
N THR A 352 6.45 -7.90 33.66
CA THR A 352 7.38 -8.32 32.60
C THR A 352 6.85 -7.93 31.21
N MET A 353 5.55 -8.17 30.92
CA MET A 353 4.94 -7.75 29.66
C MET A 353 5.02 -6.24 29.45
N LYS A 354 4.74 -5.44 30.50
CA LYS A 354 4.87 -3.96 30.44
C LYS A 354 6.32 -3.50 30.22
N GLN A 355 7.29 -4.09 30.92
CA GLN A 355 8.70 -3.74 30.74
C GLN A 355 9.17 -4.02 29.32
N VAL A 356 8.82 -5.19 28.78
CA VAL A 356 9.13 -5.56 27.38
C VAL A 356 8.40 -4.63 26.40
N GLY A 357 7.15 -4.24 26.67
CA GLY A 357 6.41 -3.27 25.88
C GLY A 357 7.06 -1.87 25.87
N CYS A 358 7.55 -1.41 27.03
CA CYS A 358 8.31 -0.15 27.12
C CYS A 358 9.61 -0.22 26.30
N GLN A 359 10.31 -1.34 26.32
CA GLN A 359 11.51 -1.54 25.49
C GLN A 359 11.17 -1.62 24.02
N ALA A 360 10.06 -2.28 23.64
CA ALA A 360 9.56 -2.30 22.27
C ALA A 360 9.30 -0.87 21.76
N GLN A 361 8.68 -0.02 22.59
CA GLN A 361 8.44 1.37 22.24
C GLN A 361 9.73 2.16 21.99
N GLN A 362 10.79 1.87 22.71
CA GLN A 362 12.08 2.55 22.55
C GLN A 362 12.86 2.07 21.33
N GLN A 363 12.78 0.78 21.02
CA GLN A 363 13.64 0.13 20.02
C GLN A 363 12.97 -0.04 18.66
N LEU A 364 11.66 -0.26 18.62
CA LEU A 364 10.94 -0.63 17.39
C LEU A 364 10.08 0.50 16.81
N TYR A 365 9.72 1.50 17.65
CA TYR A 365 8.93 2.61 17.17
C TYR A 365 9.73 3.55 16.28
N ILE A 366 9.16 3.89 15.15
CA ILE A 366 9.63 4.94 14.25
C ILE A 366 8.42 5.74 13.76
N SER A 367 8.45 7.05 13.86
CA SER A 367 7.40 7.90 13.31
C SER A 367 7.58 8.06 11.79
N TRP A 368 6.52 8.49 11.11
CA TRP A 368 6.64 8.82 9.68
C TRP A 368 7.59 9.99 9.45
N GLU A 369 7.62 10.99 10.32
CA GLU A 369 8.54 12.14 10.23
C GLU A 369 10.00 11.67 10.27
N GLU A 370 10.31 10.73 11.15
CA GLU A 370 11.65 10.16 11.25
C GLU A 370 11.99 9.28 10.04
N ALA A 371 11.06 8.42 9.60
CA ALA A 371 11.27 7.54 8.45
C ALA A 371 11.46 8.34 7.16
N VAL A 372 10.59 9.31 6.89
CA VAL A 372 10.68 10.18 5.71
C VAL A 372 11.90 11.10 5.80
N GLY A 373 12.24 11.60 7.00
CA GLY A 373 13.45 12.39 7.22
C GLY A 373 14.72 11.63 6.84
N ARG A 374 14.83 10.34 7.22
CA ARG A 374 15.94 9.45 6.82
C ARG A 374 15.98 9.26 5.30
N ALA A 375 14.84 9.00 4.67
CA ALA A 375 14.74 8.84 3.22
C ALA A 375 15.13 10.14 2.49
N TYR A 376 14.67 11.29 2.97
CA TYR A 376 14.99 12.59 2.40
C TYR A 376 16.49 12.94 2.49
N GLN A 377 17.14 12.61 3.61
CA GLN A 377 18.59 12.74 3.74
C GLN A 377 19.33 11.83 2.73
N ARG A 378 18.80 10.60 2.52
CA ARG A 378 19.36 9.69 1.54
C ARG A 378 19.23 10.19 0.11
N TYR A 379 18.14 10.89 -0.24
CA TYR A 379 18.00 11.50 -1.58
C TYR A 379 19.17 12.41 -1.93
N GLY A 380 19.63 13.22 -0.99
CA GLY A 380 20.83 14.06 -1.23
C GLY A 380 22.06 13.24 -1.62
N ALA A 381 22.31 12.12 -0.92
CA ALA A 381 23.41 11.24 -1.27
C ALA A 381 23.21 10.52 -2.62
N VAL A 382 21.97 10.14 -2.95
CA VAL A 382 21.63 9.54 -4.25
C VAL A 382 21.90 10.52 -5.39
N ILE A 383 21.45 11.76 -5.27
CA ILE A 383 21.64 12.81 -6.26
C ILE A 383 23.15 13.09 -6.47
N ASP A 384 23.91 13.19 -5.37
CA ASP A 384 25.36 13.41 -5.45
C ASP A 384 26.10 12.24 -6.12
N ASN A 385 25.72 11.00 -5.80
CA ASN A 385 26.27 9.80 -6.41
C ASN A 385 25.93 9.72 -7.90
N TYR A 386 24.69 10.05 -8.27
CA TYR A 386 24.23 10.09 -9.67
C TYR A 386 25.04 11.09 -10.48
N ARG A 387 25.17 12.33 -10.00
CA ARG A 387 25.97 13.40 -10.64
C ARG A 387 27.44 13.05 -10.81
N ARG A 388 27.98 12.19 -9.93
CA ARG A 388 29.36 11.71 -9.99
C ARG A 388 29.52 10.46 -10.85
N GLY A 389 28.44 9.92 -11.44
CA GLY A 389 28.47 8.71 -12.27
C GLY A 389 28.84 7.44 -11.49
N LEU A 390 28.44 7.34 -10.20
CA LEU A 390 28.79 6.21 -9.34
C LEU A 390 27.81 5.05 -9.45
N TYR A 391 26.68 5.23 -10.11
CA TYR A 391 25.74 4.15 -10.40
C TYR A 391 26.11 3.44 -11.71
N PRO A 392 25.89 2.11 -11.80
CA PRO A 392 26.16 1.37 -13.03
C PRO A 392 25.27 1.89 -14.17
N GLU A 393 25.80 1.88 -15.38
CA GLU A 393 24.99 2.12 -16.58
C GLU A 393 23.95 0.97 -16.68
N HIS A 394 22.67 1.34 -16.65
CA HIS A 394 21.58 0.38 -16.79
C HIS A 394 21.54 -0.19 -18.20
N GLU A 395 21.12 -1.44 -18.36
CA GLU A 395 21.05 -2.09 -19.68
C GLU A 395 20.15 -1.30 -20.65
N ARG A 396 20.77 -0.65 -21.60
CA ARG A 396 20.11 0.19 -22.64
C ARG A 396 19.06 -0.58 -23.46
N LEU A 397 19.24 -1.90 -23.63
CA LEU A 397 18.33 -2.73 -24.42
C LEU A 397 16.90 -2.77 -23.87
N SER A 398 16.72 -2.80 -22.53
CA SER A 398 15.38 -2.79 -21.95
C SER A 398 14.73 -1.41 -22.06
N ASP A 399 15.52 -0.34 -21.96
CA ASP A 399 15.03 1.03 -22.10
C ASP A 399 14.70 1.35 -23.57
N ASP A 400 15.48 0.85 -24.54
CA ASP A 400 15.17 0.97 -25.98
C ASP A 400 13.86 0.27 -26.35
N PHE A 401 13.56 -0.90 -25.78
CA PHE A 401 12.27 -1.58 -25.97
C PHE A 401 11.10 -0.78 -25.39
N ILE A 402 11.25 -0.26 -24.17
CA ILE A 402 10.25 0.60 -23.51
C ILE A 402 10.03 1.87 -24.36
N ARG A 403 11.10 2.48 -24.85
CA ARG A 403 11.06 3.67 -25.72
C ARG A 403 10.38 3.36 -27.06
N ALA A 404 10.67 2.22 -27.67
CA ALA A 404 10.01 1.80 -28.91
C ALA A 404 8.51 1.54 -28.72
N MET A 405 8.11 0.96 -27.59
CA MET A 405 6.70 0.80 -27.20
C MET A 405 6.03 2.15 -26.98
N ALA A 406 6.67 3.08 -26.27
CA ALA A 406 6.14 4.42 -26.04
C ALA A 406 5.90 5.15 -27.37
N THR A 407 6.89 5.16 -28.27
CA THR A 407 6.77 5.75 -29.61
C THR A 407 5.66 5.10 -30.44
N SER A 408 5.50 3.77 -30.34
CA SER A 408 4.43 3.06 -31.05
C SER A 408 3.04 3.45 -30.53
N MET A 409 2.89 3.64 -29.20
CA MET A 409 1.64 4.10 -28.60
C MET A 409 1.35 5.56 -28.93
N GLU A 410 2.36 6.44 -28.98
CA GLU A 410 2.22 7.82 -29.47
C GLU A 410 1.63 7.87 -30.89
N LEU A 411 2.18 7.05 -31.78
CA LEU A 411 1.68 6.96 -33.16
C LEU A 411 0.24 6.45 -33.20
N TRP A 412 -0.12 5.51 -32.32
CA TRP A 412 -1.46 4.95 -32.22
C TRP A 412 -2.47 5.96 -31.68
N ASP A 413 -2.13 6.70 -30.65
CA ASP A 413 -2.94 7.78 -30.07
C ASP A 413 -3.15 8.91 -31.09
N HIS A 414 -2.11 9.32 -31.80
CA HIS A 414 -2.20 10.31 -32.86
C HIS A 414 -3.13 9.86 -34.00
N HIS A 415 -3.11 8.56 -34.31
CA HIS A 415 -4.01 8.00 -35.32
C HIS A 415 -5.47 7.96 -34.82
N ARG A 416 -5.67 7.56 -33.57
CA ARG A 416 -6.99 7.53 -32.90
C ARG A 416 -7.59 8.94 -32.83
N ASP A 417 -6.81 9.94 -32.46
CA ASP A 417 -7.28 11.33 -32.34
C ASP A 417 -7.68 11.91 -33.71
N ARG A 418 -6.92 11.61 -34.77
CA ARG A 418 -7.30 11.95 -36.14
C ARG A 418 -8.60 11.27 -36.56
N GLN A 419 -8.81 9.99 -36.22
CA GLN A 419 -10.07 9.30 -36.50
C GLN A 419 -11.25 9.89 -35.74
N GLN A 420 -11.05 10.21 -34.45
CA GLN A 420 -12.11 10.86 -33.65
C GLN A 420 -12.45 12.27 -34.16
N ALA A 421 -11.45 13.06 -34.54
CA ALA A 421 -11.66 14.37 -35.13
C ALA A 421 -12.49 14.26 -36.44
N ARG A 422 -12.13 13.31 -37.30
CA ARG A 422 -12.88 13.03 -38.54
C ARG A 422 -14.30 12.56 -38.29
N LEU A 423 -14.53 11.72 -37.26
CA LEU A 423 -15.88 11.31 -36.85
C LEU A 423 -16.71 12.47 -36.27
N ARG A 424 -16.09 13.42 -35.55
CA ARG A 424 -16.77 14.63 -35.07
C ARG A 424 -17.16 15.55 -36.23
N GLU A 425 -16.30 15.68 -37.22
CA GLU A 425 -16.57 16.46 -38.44
C GLU A 425 -17.72 15.85 -39.24
N LEU A 426 -17.69 14.54 -39.51
CA LEU A 426 -18.79 13.83 -40.17
C LEU A 426 -20.12 13.93 -39.41
N ARG A 427 -20.11 13.90 -38.08
CA ARG A 427 -21.30 14.09 -37.25
C ARG A 427 -21.84 15.52 -37.32
N ARG A 428 -20.95 16.51 -37.52
CA ARG A 428 -21.35 17.90 -37.71
C ARG A 428 -21.98 18.10 -39.09
N GLU A 429 -21.34 17.62 -40.16
CA GLU A 429 -21.87 17.65 -41.52
C GLU A 429 -23.22 16.93 -41.63
N TYR A 430 -23.38 15.77 -40.98
CA TYR A 430 -24.65 15.07 -40.98
C TYR A 430 -25.75 15.85 -40.24
N ARG A 431 -25.44 16.59 -39.19
CA ARG A 431 -26.43 17.45 -38.49
C ARG A 431 -26.83 18.63 -39.39
N GLU A 432 -25.88 19.30 -40.04
CA GLU A 432 -26.13 20.41 -40.95
C GLU A 432 -27.04 19.96 -42.14
N LEU A 433 -26.72 18.83 -42.77
CA LEU A 433 -27.55 18.22 -43.81
C LEU A 433 -28.96 17.87 -43.34
N LYS A 434 -29.11 17.36 -42.13
CA LYS A 434 -30.39 17.04 -41.55
C LYS A 434 -31.27 18.28 -41.29
N GLU A 435 -30.65 19.36 -40.83
CA GLU A 435 -31.31 20.66 -40.62
C GLU A 435 -31.74 21.27 -41.96
N GLU A 436 -30.89 21.24 -43.00
CA GLU A 436 -31.26 21.67 -44.33
C GLU A 436 -32.41 20.88 -44.92
N MET A 437 -32.43 19.58 -44.74
CA MET A 437 -33.55 18.73 -45.17
C MET A 437 -34.88 19.09 -44.45
N ILE A 438 -34.80 19.38 -43.17
CA ILE A 438 -35.97 19.80 -42.38
C ILE A 438 -36.50 21.16 -42.89
N HIS A 439 -35.64 22.13 -43.09
CA HIS A 439 -35.98 23.45 -43.62
C HIS A 439 -36.51 23.38 -45.06
N SER A 440 -35.94 22.50 -45.89
CA SER A 440 -36.45 22.27 -47.24
C SER A 440 -37.83 21.63 -47.26
N ARG A 441 -38.06 20.63 -46.38
CA ARG A 441 -39.41 20.06 -46.22
C ARG A 441 -40.42 21.07 -45.72
N GLN A 442 -40.05 21.95 -44.85
CA GLN A 442 -40.93 23.01 -44.32
C GLN A 442 -41.30 24.03 -45.42
N ARG A 443 -40.32 24.49 -46.20
CA ARG A 443 -40.55 25.35 -47.38
C ARG A 443 -41.50 24.71 -48.40
N ILE A 444 -41.33 23.41 -48.69
CA ILE A 444 -42.21 22.68 -49.60
C ILE A 444 -43.64 22.63 -49.03
N LYS A 445 -43.85 22.35 -47.73
CA LYS A 445 -45.13 22.37 -47.10
C LYS A 445 -45.82 23.72 -47.13
N GLU A 446 -45.08 24.81 -46.88
CA GLU A 446 -45.57 26.18 -46.94
C GLU A 446 -45.97 26.57 -48.36
N SER A 447 -45.16 26.18 -49.36
CA SER A 447 -45.43 26.41 -50.77
C SER A 447 -46.72 25.64 -51.22
N ILE A 448 -46.93 24.40 -50.77
CA ILE A 448 -48.14 23.63 -51.08
C ILE A 448 -49.34 24.27 -50.40
N ALA A 449 -49.23 24.71 -49.16
CA ALA A 449 -50.34 25.39 -48.46
C ALA A 449 -50.76 26.69 -49.16
N GLN A 450 -49.78 27.52 -49.58
CA GLN A 450 -50.05 28.76 -50.32
C GLN A 450 -50.67 28.52 -51.71
N HIS A 451 -50.41 27.38 -52.35
CA HIS A 451 -51.07 27.01 -53.60
C HIS A 451 -52.48 26.51 -53.39
N LEU A 452 -52.75 25.77 -52.35
CA LEU A 452 -54.11 25.31 -51.97
C LEU A 452 -55.01 26.47 -51.58
N ASP A 453 -54.57 27.49 -50.86
CA ASP A 453 -55.34 28.68 -50.49
C ASP A 453 -55.66 29.58 -51.69
N ARG A 454 -55.05 29.38 -52.84
CA ARG A 454 -55.41 30.09 -54.08
C ARG A 454 -56.42 29.39 -54.92
N PHE A 455 -56.82 28.19 -54.61
CA PHE A 455 -57.81 27.38 -55.29
C PHE A 455 -59.10 27.14 -54.50
N LEU A 456 -59.15 27.61 -53.24
CA LEU A 456 -60.37 27.76 -52.41
C LEU A 456 -60.78 29.23 -52.41
#